data_bf6aac1da2a85c86cede3adba8fe47ae
#
_entry.id   bf6aac1da2a85c86cede3adba8fe47ae
#
_cell.length_a   1.000
_cell.length_b   1.000
_cell.length_c   1.000
_cell.angle_alpha   90.00
_cell.angle_beta   90.00
_cell.angle_gamma   90.00
#
_symmetry.space_group_name_H-M   'P 1'
#
loop_
_entity.id
_entity.type
_entity.pdbx_description
1 polymer ?
#
loop_
_entity_poly.entity_id
_entity_poly.type
_entity_poly.pdbx_seq_one_letter_code
_entity_poly.pdbx_strand_id
1 'polypeptide(L)'
;KALIRTCRKTMDLIQTSTFDRPFAVQLYGHVIEDMVAAAKWLEGYGVTSVDINMGCPVRKVTRSGGGSALLCEGSNATTLVQKIVESVKIPVTVKMRKGIDADHLTFLDSGKAARDAGVAAVALHGRTAAEYYSGLADWDAIAELRESLPDVQVLGNGDIWSAADAIRMMRQTGVD
;
A
#
# COMPACT_ATOMS: atom_id res chain seq x y z
N LYS A 1 -17.02 1.51 -4.09
CA LYS A 1 -18.52 1.36 -3.99
C LYS A 1 -19.06 1.59 -2.58
N ALA A 2 -18.57 0.86 -1.54
CA ALA A 2 -19.13 0.96 -0.18
C ALA A 2 -18.96 2.38 0.42
N LEU A 3 -17.80 3.01 0.23
CA LEU A 3 -17.51 4.35 0.70
C LEU A 3 -18.39 5.41 0.02
N ILE A 4 -18.49 5.36 -1.30
CA ILE A 4 -19.27 6.30 -2.11
C ILE A 4 -20.78 6.22 -1.78
N ARG A 5 -21.25 5.03 -1.37
CA ARG A 5 -22.62 4.81 -0.92
C ARG A 5 -22.86 5.20 0.54
N THR A 6 -21.86 5.76 1.21
CA THR A 6 -21.91 6.15 2.64
C THR A 6 -22.49 5.05 3.54
N CYS A 7 -22.11 3.79 3.26
CA CYS A 7 -22.53 2.65 4.06
C CYS A 7 -22.10 2.86 5.51
N ARG A 8 -23.02 2.81 6.48
CA ARG A 8 -22.78 3.07 7.91
C ARG A 8 -21.53 2.33 8.42
N LYS A 9 -21.43 1.04 8.13
CA LYS A 9 -20.27 0.23 8.55
C LYS A 9 -18.93 0.74 7.99
N THR A 10 -18.93 1.31 6.80
CA THR A 10 -17.73 1.91 6.20
C THR A 10 -17.43 3.27 6.82
N MET A 11 -18.46 4.04 7.11
CA MET A 11 -18.31 5.34 7.78
C MET A 11 -17.77 5.16 9.20
N ASP A 12 -18.23 4.14 9.93
CA ASP A 12 -17.74 3.82 11.27
C ASP A 12 -16.23 3.49 11.26
N LEU A 13 -15.71 2.90 10.16
CA LEU A 13 -14.28 2.55 10.02
C LEU A 13 -13.36 3.76 9.78
N ILE A 14 -13.90 4.89 9.32
CA ILE A 14 -13.11 6.10 9.05
C ILE A 14 -13.43 7.23 10.02
N GLN A 15 -14.20 6.94 11.08
CA GLN A 15 -14.41 7.90 12.16
C GLN A 15 -13.07 8.19 12.85
N THR A 16 -12.82 9.46 13.07
CA THR A 16 -11.59 9.95 13.69
C THR A 16 -11.91 11.12 14.61
N SER A 17 -11.00 11.47 15.49
CA SER A 17 -11.08 12.63 16.37
C SER A 17 -10.13 13.73 15.90
N THR A 18 -10.25 14.92 16.49
CA THR A 18 -9.32 16.03 16.21
C THR A 18 -7.90 15.73 16.66
N PHE A 19 -7.70 14.76 17.57
CA PHE A 19 -6.39 14.32 18.06
C PHE A 19 -5.70 13.30 17.14
N ASP A 20 -6.45 12.65 16.23
CA ASP A 20 -5.93 11.62 15.30
C ASP A 20 -5.48 12.24 13.97
N ARG A 21 -4.88 13.42 14.01
CA ARG A 21 -4.35 14.07 12.81
C ARG A 21 -2.82 14.18 12.91
N PRO A 22 -2.10 13.95 11.80
CA PRO A 22 -2.56 13.54 10.45
C PRO A 22 -3.08 12.08 10.43
N PHE A 23 -4.06 11.76 9.57
CA PHE A 23 -4.54 10.39 9.40
C PHE A 23 -4.69 9.99 7.94
N ALA A 24 -4.36 8.75 7.65
CA ALA A 24 -4.46 8.13 6.34
C ALA A 24 -5.64 7.14 6.30
N VAL A 25 -6.27 7.01 5.14
CA VAL A 25 -7.27 5.96 4.91
C VAL A 25 -6.80 5.03 3.82
N GLN A 26 -6.79 3.72 4.12
CA GLN A 26 -6.42 2.71 3.16
C GLN A 26 -7.63 2.26 2.33
N LEU A 27 -7.47 2.30 1.02
CA LEU A 27 -8.42 1.78 0.04
C LEU A 27 -7.96 0.42 -0.49
N TYR A 28 -8.92 -0.47 -0.76
CA TYR A 28 -8.68 -1.70 -1.51
C TYR A 28 -9.73 -1.87 -2.61
N GLY A 29 -9.31 -2.36 -3.76
CA GLY A 29 -10.15 -2.56 -4.94
C GLY A 29 -9.29 -2.65 -6.20
N HIS A 30 -9.94 -2.89 -7.36
CA HIS A 30 -9.27 -3.01 -8.66
C HIS A 30 -10.00 -2.22 -9.76
N VAL A 31 -11.22 -1.77 -9.50
CA VAL A 31 -12.02 -1.00 -10.46
C VAL A 31 -11.58 0.46 -10.37
N ILE A 32 -10.95 0.96 -11.42
CA ILE A 32 -10.30 2.28 -11.45
C ILE A 32 -11.29 3.39 -11.10
N GLU A 33 -12.46 3.40 -11.71
CA GLU A 33 -13.48 4.43 -11.52
C GLU A 33 -13.96 4.47 -10.06
N ASP A 34 -14.18 3.30 -9.45
CA ASP A 34 -14.60 3.19 -8.05
C ASP A 34 -13.51 3.69 -7.09
N MET A 35 -12.23 3.39 -7.38
CA MET A 35 -11.08 3.78 -6.55
C MET A 35 -10.81 5.28 -6.66
N VAL A 36 -10.84 5.83 -7.86
CA VAL A 36 -10.71 7.28 -8.11
C VAL A 36 -11.83 8.07 -7.42
N ALA A 37 -13.08 7.62 -7.56
CA ALA A 37 -14.20 8.27 -6.89
C ALA A 37 -14.09 8.20 -5.36
N ALA A 38 -13.59 7.07 -4.81
CA ALA A 38 -13.35 6.93 -3.38
C ALA A 38 -12.23 7.85 -2.89
N ALA A 39 -11.13 7.97 -3.63
CA ALA A 39 -10.01 8.85 -3.28
C ALA A 39 -10.45 10.33 -3.26
N LYS A 40 -11.17 10.80 -4.27
CA LYS A 40 -11.75 12.15 -4.31
C LYS A 40 -12.71 12.41 -3.16
N TRP A 41 -13.54 11.42 -2.83
CA TRP A 41 -14.47 11.53 -1.70
C TRP A 41 -13.71 11.67 -0.38
N LEU A 42 -12.63 10.88 -0.17
CA LEU A 42 -11.78 10.95 1.02
C LEU A 42 -11.04 12.28 1.12
N GLU A 43 -10.53 12.82 0.02
CA GLU A 43 -9.95 14.16 -0.02
C GLU A 43 -10.96 15.22 0.44
N GLY A 44 -12.19 15.18 -0.08
CA GLY A 44 -13.28 16.05 0.36
C GLY A 44 -13.71 15.83 1.82
N TYR A 45 -13.55 14.62 2.35
CA TYR A 45 -13.79 14.30 3.76
C TYR A 45 -12.69 14.86 4.69
N GLY A 46 -11.51 15.21 4.14
CA GLY A 46 -10.42 15.83 4.86
C GLY A 46 -9.41 14.84 5.46
N VAL A 47 -9.20 13.68 4.83
CA VAL A 47 -8.06 12.80 5.16
C VAL A 47 -6.75 13.45 4.75
N THR A 48 -5.67 13.12 5.43
CA THR A 48 -4.33 13.67 5.15
C THR A 48 -3.68 12.99 3.95
N SER A 49 -3.94 11.70 3.77
CA SER A 49 -3.42 10.90 2.64
C SER A 49 -4.32 9.70 2.36
N VAL A 50 -4.18 9.14 1.17
CA VAL A 50 -4.83 7.89 0.77
C VAL A 50 -3.77 6.84 0.53
N ASP A 51 -3.93 5.66 1.15
CA ASP A 51 -3.08 4.50 0.92
C ASP A 51 -3.79 3.45 0.06
N ILE A 52 -3.07 2.85 -0.89
CA ILE A 52 -3.60 1.80 -1.77
C ILE A 52 -3.09 0.45 -1.29
N ASN A 53 -4.01 -0.45 -0.95
CA ASN A 53 -3.67 -1.80 -0.53
C ASN A 53 -3.37 -2.69 -1.74
N MET A 54 -2.08 -3.04 -1.91
CA MET A 54 -1.59 -4.00 -2.90
C MET A 54 -0.93 -5.23 -2.25
N GLY A 55 -1.17 -5.45 -0.94
CA GLY A 55 -0.48 -6.51 -0.20
C GLY A 55 -1.39 -7.53 0.50
N CYS A 56 -2.68 -7.25 0.67
CA CYS A 56 -3.58 -8.14 1.40
C CYS A 56 -3.78 -9.49 0.67
N PRO A 57 -3.38 -10.66 1.27
CA PRO A 57 -3.50 -11.95 0.62
C PRO A 57 -4.85 -12.64 0.89
N VAL A 58 -5.73 -12.02 1.67
CA VAL A 58 -7.01 -12.63 2.09
C VAL A 58 -7.90 -12.88 0.87
N ARG A 59 -8.39 -14.11 0.73
CA ARG A 59 -9.22 -14.56 -0.40
C ARG A 59 -10.41 -13.66 -0.72
N LYS A 60 -11.04 -13.08 0.31
CA LYS A 60 -12.17 -12.15 0.12
C LYS A 60 -11.76 -10.89 -0.65
N VAL A 61 -10.53 -10.43 -0.50
CA VAL A 61 -9.97 -9.26 -1.17
C VAL A 61 -9.43 -9.64 -2.55
N THR A 62 -8.62 -10.71 -2.62
CA THR A 62 -7.95 -11.11 -3.87
C THR A 62 -8.91 -11.65 -4.93
N ARG A 63 -10.00 -12.35 -4.54
CA ARG A 63 -11.05 -12.78 -5.47
C ARG A 63 -11.75 -11.64 -6.20
N SER A 64 -11.76 -10.44 -5.60
CA SER A 64 -12.29 -9.24 -6.24
C SER A 64 -11.25 -8.48 -7.06
N GLY A 65 -10.04 -9.02 -7.24
CA GLY A 65 -8.94 -8.38 -7.98
C GLY A 65 -8.15 -7.32 -7.19
N GLY A 66 -8.45 -7.13 -5.90
CA GLY A 66 -7.74 -6.18 -5.02
C GLY A 66 -6.65 -6.83 -4.17
N GLY A 67 -5.99 -6.04 -3.33
CA GLY A 67 -4.90 -6.52 -2.47
C GLY A 67 -3.74 -7.08 -3.27
N SER A 68 -3.20 -8.23 -2.87
CA SER A 68 -2.05 -8.84 -3.55
C SER A 68 -2.34 -9.32 -4.98
N ALA A 69 -3.60 -9.43 -5.41
CA ALA A 69 -3.94 -9.69 -6.80
C ALA A 69 -3.46 -8.57 -7.75
N LEU A 70 -3.27 -7.35 -7.25
CA LEU A 70 -2.69 -6.24 -8.00
C LEU A 70 -1.19 -6.42 -8.30
N LEU A 71 -0.50 -7.34 -7.61
CA LEU A 71 0.91 -7.68 -7.88
C LEU A 71 1.07 -8.74 -8.98
N CYS A 72 -0.03 -9.33 -9.47
CA CYS A 72 0.02 -10.31 -10.55
C CYS A 72 0.40 -9.64 -11.86
N GLU A 73 1.13 -10.37 -12.69
CA GLU A 73 1.40 -9.99 -14.08
C GLU A 73 0.10 -9.73 -14.85
N GLY A 74 0.09 -8.68 -15.69
CA GLY A 74 -1.10 -8.29 -16.47
C GLY A 74 -2.19 -7.60 -15.64
N SER A 75 -1.94 -7.28 -14.36
CA SER A 75 -2.87 -6.48 -13.56
C SER A 75 -2.93 -5.03 -14.09
N ASN A 76 -3.99 -4.31 -13.72
CA ASN A 76 -4.14 -2.89 -14.02
C ASN A 76 -3.55 -1.98 -12.91
N ALA A 77 -2.69 -2.51 -12.05
CA ALA A 77 -2.20 -1.82 -10.86
C ALA A 77 -1.54 -0.48 -11.17
N THR A 78 -0.63 -0.43 -12.13
CA THR A 78 0.06 0.82 -12.51
C THR A 78 -0.93 1.89 -12.97
N THR A 79 -1.84 1.54 -13.88
CA THR A 79 -2.87 2.47 -14.36
C THR A 79 -3.79 2.91 -13.23
N LEU A 80 -4.17 2.01 -12.33
CA LEU A 80 -5.01 2.32 -11.18
C LEU A 80 -4.33 3.33 -10.25
N VAL A 81 -3.07 3.09 -9.88
CA VAL A 81 -2.29 4.00 -9.02
C VAL A 81 -2.15 5.35 -9.67
N GLN A 82 -1.74 5.41 -10.94
CA GLN A 82 -1.57 6.63 -11.70
C GLN A 82 -2.88 7.45 -11.74
N LYS A 83 -4.01 6.82 -12.05
CA LYS A 83 -5.32 7.52 -12.12
C LYS A 83 -5.76 8.06 -10.76
N ILE A 84 -5.42 7.39 -9.66
CA ILE A 84 -5.69 7.90 -8.32
C ILE A 84 -4.80 9.12 -8.04
N VAL A 85 -3.49 9.02 -8.27
CA VAL A 85 -2.54 10.13 -8.08
C VAL A 85 -2.96 11.36 -8.88
N GLU A 86 -3.29 11.21 -10.16
CA GLU A 86 -3.76 12.29 -11.02
C GLU A 86 -5.09 12.94 -10.55
N SER A 87 -5.86 12.23 -9.73
CA SER A 87 -7.24 12.62 -9.38
C SER A 87 -7.37 13.42 -8.09
N VAL A 88 -6.35 13.42 -7.21
CA VAL A 88 -6.35 14.08 -5.90
C VAL A 88 -5.11 14.94 -5.72
N LYS A 89 -5.16 15.89 -4.77
CA LYS A 89 -4.02 16.75 -4.40
C LYS A 89 -3.30 16.28 -3.14
N ILE A 90 -3.97 15.44 -2.34
CA ILE A 90 -3.37 14.85 -1.13
C ILE A 90 -2.40 13.73 -1.51
N PRO A 91 -1.39 13.45 -0.67
CA PRO A 91 -0.45 12.36 -0.91
C PRO A 91 -1.15 11.01 -1.09
N VAL A 92 -0.69 10.26 -2.09
CA VAL A 92 -1.09 8.86 -2.31
C VAL A 92 0.10 7.97 -1.98
N THR A 93 -0.13 6.92 -1.21
CA THR A 93 0.88 5.92 -0.87
C THR A 93 0.42 4.52 -1.30
N VAL A 94 1.36 3.59 -1.38
CA VAL A 94 1.07 2.19 -1.74
C VAL A 94 1.65 1.27 -0.68
N LYS A 95 0.86 0.30 -0.18
CA LYS A 95 1.37 -0.78 0.64
C LYS A 95 1.31 -2.10 -0.09
N MET A 96 2.47 -2.76 -0.25
CA MET A 96 2.59 -4.01 -1.01
C MET A 96 3.36 -5.10 -0.25
N ARG A 97 3.37 -6.30 -0.82
CA ARG A 97 4.24 -7.42 -0.45
C ARG A 97 5.34 -7.62 -1.48
N LYS A 98 6.38 -8.42 -1.17
CA LYS A 98 7.50 -8.63 -2.09
C LYS A 98 7.14 -9.44 -3.35
N GLY A 99 5.94 -10.01 -3.40
CA GLY A 99 5.43 -10.77 -4.54
C GLY A 99 4.26 -11.67 -4.14
N ILE A 100 3.89 -12.57 -5.05
CA ILE A 100 2.82 -13.55 -4.84
C ILE A 100 3.36 -14.77 -4.09
N ASP A 101 4.46 -15.33 -4.56
CA ASP A 101 5.19 -16.47 -4.00
C ASP A 101 6.70 -16.34 -4.29
N ALA A 102 7.49 -17.37 -4.00
CA ALA A 102 8.93 -17.34 -4.16
C ALA A 102 9.39 -17.23 -5.64
N ASP A 103 8.58 -17.72 -6.57
CA ASP A 103 8.89 -17.71 -8.01
C ASP A 103 8.39 -16.43 -8.70
N HIS A 104 7.51 -15.67 -8.04
CA HIS A 104 6.88 -14.46 -8.58
C HIS A 104 7.10 -13.27 -7.64
N LEU A 105 8.35 -12.83 -7.57
CA LEU A 105 8.76 -11.63 -6.82
C LEU A 105 8.61 -10.40 -7.72
N THR A 106 7.77 -9.45 -7.30
CA THR A 106 7.39 -8.27 -8.12
C THR A 106 7.68 -6.94 -7.45
N PHE A 107 8.26 -6.93 -6.25
CA PHE A 107 8.39 -5.73 -5.42
C PHE A 107 9.21 -4.61 -6.08
N LEU A 108 10.28 -4.94 -6.82
CA LEU A 108 11.11 -3.95 -7.49
C LEU A 108 10.35 -3.27 -8.65
N ASP A 109 9.72 -4.08 -9.51
CA ASP A 109 9.00 -3.56 -10.67
C ASP A 109 7.74 -2.78 -10.22
N SER A 110 7.00 -3.34 -9.24
CA SER A 110 5.83 -2.68 -8.66
C SER A 110 6.21 -1.38 -7.94
N GLY A 111 7.33 -1.35 -7.23
CA GLY A 111 7.83 -0.16 -6.55
C GLY A 111 8.23 0.94 -7.53
N LYS A 112 8.98 0.58 -8.60
CA LYS A 112 9.34 1.52 -9.68
C LYS A 112 8.11 2.06 -10.40
N ALA A 113 7.15 1.18 -10.73
CA ALA A 113 5.91 1.59 -11.37
C ALA A 113 5.08 2.53 -10.47
N ALA A 114 5.05 2.30 -9.16
CA ALA A 114 4.39 3.19 -8.19
C ALA A 114 5.09 4.56 -8.11
N ARG A 115 6.44 4.60 -8.05
CA ARG A 115 7.22 5.83 -8.12
C ARG A 115 6.91 6.61 -9.39
N ASP A 116 6.94 5.96 -10.54
CA ASP A 116 6.71 6.58 -11.85
C ASP A 116 5.26 7.09 -11.99
N ALA A 117 4.32 6.49 -11.27
CA ALA A 117 2.95 6.97 -11.13
C ALA A 117 2.83 8.18 -10.18
N GLY A 118 3.88 8.55 -9.44
CA GLY A 118 3.93 9.74 -8.60
C GLY A 118 3.44 9.54 -7.17
N VAL A 119 3.57 8.33 -6.59
CA VAL A 119 3.23 8.11 -5.17
C VAL A 119 4.21 8.84 -4.25
N ALA A 120 3.72 9.26 -3.09
CA ALA A 120 4.53 9.91 -2.07
C ALA A 120 5.40 8.93 -1.25
N ALA A 121 4.92 7.70 -1.09
CA ALA A 121 5.65 6.65 -0.38
C ALA A 121 5.24 5.25 -0.83
N VAL A 122 6.15 4.28 -0.65
CA VAL A 122 5.90 2.86 -0.85
C VAL A 122 6.23 2.12 0.46
N ALA A 123 5.28 1.35 0.99
CA ALA A 123 5.51 0.48 2.13
C ALA A 123 5.63 -0.99 1.66
N LEU A 124 6.76 -1.65 2.00
CA LEU A 124 7.00 -3.05 1.65
C LEU A 124 6.92 -3.95 2.89
N HIS A 125 6.05 -4.96 2.83
CA HIS A 125 6.12 -6.09 3.74
C HIS A 125 7.06 -7.14 3.14
N GLY A 126 8.13 -7.48 3.87
CA GLY A 126 9.18 -8.42 3.43
C GLY A 126 8.75 -9.88 3.32
N ARG A 127 7.46 -10.16 3.11
CA ARG A 127 6.92 -11.50 2.83
C ARG A 127 6.12 -11.50 1.54
N THR A 128 6.05 -12.64 0.87
CA THR A 128 5.13 -12.85 -0.26
C THR A 128 3.68 -13.01 0.21
N ALA A 129 2.73 -12.99 -0.72
CA ALA A 129 1.33 -13.26 -0.41
C ALA A 129 1.11 -14.70 0.09
N ALA A 130 1.85 -15.68 -0.48
CA ALA A 130 1.76 -17.10 -0.10
C ALA A 130 2.30 -17.38 1.30
N GLU A 131 3.30 -16.63 1.76
CA GLU A 131 3.87 -16.79 3.10
C GLU A 131 2.92 -16.31 4.21
N TYR A 132 1.97 -15.43 3.93
CA TYR A 132 1.10 -14.80 4.93
C TYR A 132 1.91 -14.17 6.08
N TYR A 133 2.11 -14.89 7.18
CA TYR A 133 2.88 -14.50 8.37
C TYR A 133 3.87 -15.59 8.80
N SER A 134 4.07 -16.64 7.99
CA SER A 134 5.05 -17.70 8.28
C SER A 134 6.47 -17.26 7.96
N GLY A 135 7.44 -17.91 8.60
CA GLY A 135 8.85 -17.57 8.43
C GLY A 135 9.21 -16.19 8.97
N LEU A 136 10.31 -15.64 8.49
CA LEU A 136 10.79 -14.30 8.79
C LEU A 136 10.54 -13.36 7.62
N ALA A 137 10.26 -12.09 7.91
CA ALA A 137 10.21 -11.06 6.89
C ALA A 137 11.62 -10.81 6.34
N ASP A 138 11.74 -10.81 5.04
CA ASP A 138 12.97 -10.56 4.31
C ASP A 138 13.29 -9.06 4.32
N TRP A 139 14.16 -8.66 5.24
CA TRP A 139 14.59 -7.27 5.36
C TRP A 139 15.59 -6.87 4.28
N ASP A 140 16.30 -7.84 3.67
CA ASP A 140 17.22 -7.56 2.56
C ASP A 140 16.43 -7.12 1.31
N ALA A 141 15.26 -7.71 1.04
CA ALA A 141 14.36 -7.23 -0.01
C ALA A 141 13.83 -5.80 0.27
N ILE A 142 13.65 -5.42 1.53
CA ILE A 142 13.27 -4.05 1.91
C ILE A 142 14.42 -3.09 1.61
N ALA A 143 15.67 -3.46 1.95
CA ALA A 143 16.86 -2.68 1.66
C ALA A 143 17.05 -2.50 0.14
N GLU A 144 16.90 -3.57 -0.63
CA GLU A 144 17.01 -3.55 -2.10
C GLU A 144 15.97 -2.61 -2.73
N LEU A 145 14.72 -2.65 -2.24
CA LEU A 145 13.70 -1.70 -2.69
C LEU A 145 14.10 -0.26 -2.36
N ARG A 146 14.58 0.00 -1.14
CA ARG A 146 15.02 1.34 -0.72
C ARG A 146 16.14 1.88 -1.61
N GLU A 147 17.13 1.05 -1.93
CA GLU A 147 18.21 1.41 -2.84
C GLU A 147 17.70 1.73 -4.27
N SER A 148 16.68 0.99 -4.73
CA SER A 148 16.11 1.17 -6.07
C SER A 148 15.22 2.41 -6.20
N LEU A 149 14.80 3.02 -5.08
CA LEU A 149 13.88 4.15 -5.00
C LEU A 149 14.48 5.30 -4.16
N PRO A 150 15.60 5.92 -4.56
CA PRO A 150 16.28 6.94 -3.76
C PRO A 150 15.48 8.24 -3.60
N ASP A 151 14.55 8.50 -4.49
CA ASP A 151 13.73 9.70 -4.63
C ASP A 151 12.31 9.58 -4.05
N VAL A 152 11.95 8.40 -3.48
CA VAL A 152 10.65 8.12 -2.86
C VAL A 152 10.86 7.59 -1.45
N GLN A 153 10.00 7.97 -0.50
CA GLN A 153 10.03 7.39 0.83
C GLN A 153 9.69 5.90 0.79
N VAL A 154 10.49 5.08 1.46
CA VAL A 154 10.26 3.64 1.59
C VAL A 154 10.08 3.27 3.05
N LEU A 155 8.95 2.66 3.38
CA LEU A 155 8.59 2.21 4.71
C LEU A 155 8.76 0.70 4.81
N GLY A 156 9.57 0.24 5.77
CA GLY A 156 9.76 -1.20 6.04
C GLY A 156 8.65 -1.77 6.93
N ASN A 157 8.20 -2.98 6.63
CA ASN A 157 7.19 -3.70 7.40
C ASN A 157 7.50 -5.21 7.49
N GLY A 158 7.16 -5.79 8.62
CA GLY A 158 7.30 -7.22 8.95
C GLY A 158 8.28 -7.45 10.09
N ASP A 159 7.84 -8.24 11.08
CA ASP A 159 8.60 -8.64 12.26
C ASP A 159 9.12 -7.49 13.13
N ILE A 160 8.33 -6.44 13.23
CA ILE A 160 8.54 -5.31 14.14
C ILE A 160 7.59 -5.49 15.33
N TRP A 161 8.14 -5.97 16.45
CA TRP A 161 7.39 -6.26 17.68
C TRP A 161 7.67 -5.25 18.79
N SER A 162 8.79 -4.49 18.65
CA SER A 162 9.24 -3.51 19.62
C SER A 162 9.82 -2.28 18.93
N ALA A 163 9.99 -1.19 19.66
CA ALA A 163 10.68 0.00 19.17
C ALA A 163 12.15 -0.31 18.77
N ALA A 164 12.80 -1.25 19.47
CA ALA A 164 14.15 -1.68 19.12
C ALA A 164 14.20 -2.37 17.76
N ASP A 165 13.16 -3.15 17.39
CA ASP A 165 13.07 -3.77 16.07
C ASP A 165 12.89 -2.72 14.97
N ALA A 166 12.08 -1.69 15.21
CA ALA A 166 11.91 -0.59 14.26
C ALA A 166 13.25 0.12 13.99
N ILE A 167 13.98 0.48 15.05
CA ILE A 167 15.31 1.11 14.93
C ILE A 167 16.30 0.19 14.21
N ARG A 168 16.25 -1.11 14.49
CA ARG A 168 17.11 -2.09 13.82
C ARG A 168 16.78 -2.18 12.34
N MET A 169 15.51 -2.25 11.96
CA MET A 169 15.08 -2.25 10.56
C MET A 169 15.58 -1.01 9.83
N MET A 170 15.34 0.19 10.37
CA MET A 170 15.81 1.44 9.76
C MET A 170 17.33 1.44 9.53
N ARG A 171 18.11 0.98 10.53
CA ARG A 171 19.57 0.94 10.43
C ARG A 171 20.05 -0.11 9.42
N GLN A 172 19.39 -1.24 9.34
CA GLN A 172 19.80 -2.35 8.48
C GLN A 172 19.38 -2.11 7.03
N THR A 173 18.22 -1.51 6.80
CA THR A 173 17.62 -1.40 5.47
C THR A 173 17.70 0.01 4.87
N GLY A 174 18.02 1.02 5.68
CA GLY A 174 18.06 2.41 5.24
C GLY A 174 16.69 3.02 4.93
N VAL A 175 15.60 2.39 5.36
CA VAL A 175 14.24 2.94 5.19
C VAL A 175 13.97 4.14 6.09
N ASP A 176 12.96 4.94 5.70
CA ASP A 176 12.51 6.16 6.36
C ASP A 176 11.64 5.88 7.58
#